data_3c22acdfb61a570f0707c0d94183db0e
#
_entry.id   3c22acdfb61a570f0707c0d94183db0e
#
_cell.length_a   1.000
_cell.length_b   1.000
_cell.length_c   1.000
_cell.angle_alpha   90.00
_cell.angle_beta   90.00
_cell.angle_gamma   90.00
#
_symmetry.space_group_name_H-M   'P 1'
#
loop_
_entity.id
_entity.type
_entity.pdbx_description
1 polymer ?
#
loop_
_entity_poly.entity_id
_entity_poly.type
_entity_poly.pdbx_seq_one_letter_code
_entity_poly.pdbx_strand_id
1 'polypeptide(L)'
;MSSNKARAVVGALVVVVAVVLLVVLKGNNNGDAANTDGGKLQTIVVRNAKPVGGIRQLTYNKGEQILFKVESDVADEVHMHGYDIMKDVKAGGSVTFDFPATIEGVFEAELEGRKEQILEMTVNP
;
A
#
# COMPACT_ATOMS: atom_id res chain seq x y z
N MET A 1 1.68 33.28 11.32
CA MET A 1 1.61 33.00 9.86
C MET A 1 1.88 31.55 9.53
N SER A 2 2.80 30.90 10.20
CA SER A 2 3.05 29.45 10.01
C SER A 2 1.91 28.55 10.51
N SER A 3 1.11 29.01 11.47
CA SER A 3 0.01 28.25 12.04
C SER A 3 -1.14 27.95 11.05
N ASN A 4 -1.35 28.81 10.07
CA ASN A 4 -2.42 28.61 9.09
C ASN A 4 -2.08 27.52 8.06
N LYS A 5 -0.82 27.36 7.73
CA LYS A 5 -0.37 26.30 6.83
C LYS A 5 -0.41 24.93 7.51
N ALA A 6 -0.03 24.88 8.77
CA ALA A 6 -0.11 23.66 9.56
C ALA A 6 -1.56 23.19 9.76
N ARG A 7 -2.48 24.11 9.97
CA ARG A 7 -3.91 23.79 10.10
C ARG A 7 -4.52 23.22 8.83
N ALA A 8 -4.15 23.74 7.66
CA ALA A 8 -4.63 23.24 6.39
C ALA A 8 -4.13 21.81 6.12
N VAL A 9 -2.89 21.51 6.47
CA VAL A 9 -2.30 20.15 6.30
C VAL A 9 -2.98 19.15 7.23
N VAL A 10 -3.22 19.52 8.48
CA VAL A 10 -3.91 18.67 9.45
C VAL A 10 -5.36 18.42 9.03
N GLY A 11 -6.04 19.44 8.52
CA GLY A 11 -7.41 19.31 8.03
C GLY A 11 -7.50 18.34 6.85
N ALA A 12 -6.58 18.42 5.91
CA ALA A 12 -6.56 17.51 4.76
C ALA A 12 -6.30 16.05 5.18
N LEU A 13 -5.41 15.84 6.14
CA LEU A 13 -5.12 14.50 6.67
C LEU A 13 -6.34 13.90 7.38
N VAL A 14 -7.04 14.67 8.18
CA VAL A 14 -8.24 14.23 8.89
C VAL A 14 -9.36 13.87 7.91
N VAL A 15 -9.55 14.64 6.85
CA VAL A 15 -10.55 14.34 5.82
C VAL A 15 -10.25 13.03 5.10
N VAL A 16 -8.99 12.76 4.76
CA VAL A 16 -8.59 11.51 4.12
C VAL A 16 -8.85 10.32 5.04
N VAL A 17 -8.50 10.42 6.31
CA VAL A 17 -8.75 9.37 7.30
C VAL A 17 -10.26 9.15 7.49
N ALA A 18 -11.05 10.21 7.55
CA ALA A 18 -12.51 10.11 7.68
C ALA A 18 -13.17 9.42 6.47
N VAL A 19 -12.70 9.70 5.26
CA VAL A 19 -13.21 9.06 4.04
C VAL A 19 -12.86 7.57 4.03
N VAL A 20 -11.64 7.21 4.40
CA VAL A 20 -11.24 5.81 4.51
C VAL A 20 -12.07 5.07 5.57
N LEU A 21 -12.30 5.70 6.70
CA LEU A 21 -13.13 5.14 7.77
C LEU A 21 -14.58 4.94 7.33
N LEU A 22 -15.15 5.88 6.59
CA LEU A 22 -16.51 5.79 6.05
C LEU A 22 -16.67 4.64 5.06
N VAL A 23 -15.68 4.40 4.22
CA VAL A 23 -15.68 3.28 3.26
C VAL A 23 -15.62 1.94 4.01
N VAL A 24 -14.80 1.84 5.03
CA VAL A 24 -14.71 0.64 5.88
C VAL A 24 -16.03 0.38 6.61
N LEU A 25 -16.66 1.40 7.16
CA LEU A 25 -17.95 1.27 7.84
C LEU A 25 -19.07 0.85 6.91
N LYS A 26 -19.09 1.35 5.68
CA LYS A 26 -20.07 0.92 4.67
C LYS A 26 -19.87 -0.54 4.24
N GLY A 27 -18.64 -1.01 4.19
CA GLY A 27 -18.35 -2.40 3.89
C GLY A 27 -18.84 -3.36 4.97
N ASN A 28 -18.77 -2.96 6.22
CA ASN A 28 -19.21 -3.78 7.35
C ASN A 28 -20.73 -3.95 7.43
N ASN A 29 -21.50 -3.07 6.83
CA ASN A 29 -22.96 -3.16 6.90
C ASN A 29 -23.56 -4.24 6.00
N ASN A 30 -22.81 -4.80 5.09
CA ASN A 30 -23.26 -5.83 4.17
C ASN A 30 -22.91 -7.27 4.58
N GLY A 31 -22.24 -7.44 5.70
CA GLY A 31 -22.08 -8.71 6.41
C GLY A 31 -21.35 -9.84 5.69
N ASP A 32 -21.00 -9.63 4.43
CA ASP A 32 -20.52 -10.70 3.58
C ASP A 32 -19.18 -10.42 3.03
N ALA A 33 -18.22 -10.92 3.02
CA ALA A 33 -16.91 -10.74 2.44
C ALA A 33 -16.17 -9.57 3.07
N ALA A 34 -15.12 -9.87 3.73
CA ALA A 34 -14.13 -8.89 4.10
C ALA A 34 -13.86 -8.00 2.89
N ASN A 35 -13.91 -6.68 3.08
CA ASN A 35 -13.42 -5.74 2.10
C ASN A 35 -11.94 -6.00 1.89
N THR A 36 -11.63 -6.67 0.81
CA THR A 36 -10.26 -6.89 0.39
C THR A 36 -9.86 -5.90 -0.70
N ASP A 37 -8.57 -5.82 -0.93
CA ASP A 37 -7.99 -5.01 -1.98
C ASP A 37 -7.92 -5.74 -3.32
N GLY A 38 -8.49 -6.94 -3.41
CA GLY A 38 -8.45 -7.81 -4.57
C GLY A 38 -8.92 -7.13 -5.86
N GLY A 39 -8.11 -7.20 -6.90
CA GLY A 39 -8.41 -6.65 -8.21
C GLY A 39 -8.41 -5.12 -8.30
N LYS A 40 -8.14 -4.41 -7.22
CA LYS A 40 -8.10 -2.94 -7.19
C LYS A 40 -6.66 -2.47 -7.18
N LEU A 41 -6.35 -1.50 -8.04
CA LEU A 41 -5.02 -0.89 -8.04
C LEU A 41 -4.83 -0.05 -6.78
N GLN A 42 -3.85 -0.44 -5.98
CA GLN A 42 -3.40 0.31 -4.82
C GLN A 42 -2.09 1.03 -5.16
N THR A 43 -1.93 2.27 -4.75
CA THR A 43 -0.69 3.01 -5.01
C THR A 43 0.03 3.29 -3.70
N ILE A 44 1.29 2.89 -3.64
CA ILE A 44 2.20 3.16 -2.54
C ILE A 44 3.14 4.26 -3.01
N VAL A 45 3.11 5.39 -2.32
CA VAL A 45 3.96 6.55 -2.65
C VAL A 45 5.15 6.57 -1.71
N VAL A 46 6.35 6.59 -2.28
CA VAL A 46 7.60 6.69 -1.56
C VAL A 46 8.20 8.07 -1.77
N ARG A 47 8.48 8.78 -0.68
CA ARG A 47 9.13 10.09 -0.66
C ARG A 47 10.25 10.07 0.37
N ASN A 48 11.41 10.61 -0.01
CA ASN A 48 12.61 10.55 0.84
C ASN A 48 12.93 9.12 1.28
N ALA A 49 12.76 8.17 0.37
CA ALA A 49 12.99 6.74 0.60
C ALA A 49 12.09 6.12 1.70
N LYS A 50 10.94 6.72 1.98
CA LYS A 50 9.99 6.23 2.98
C LYS A 50 8.57 6.22 2.44
N PRO A 51 7.73 5.25 2.86
CA PRO A 51 6.33 5.25 2.46
C PRO A 51 5.60 6.44 3.09
N VAL A 52 4.90 7.19 2.26
CA VAL A 52 4.06 8.31 2.71
C VAL A 52 2.89 7.77 3.53
N GLY A 53 2.76 8.26 4.76
CA GLY A 53 1.73 7.78 5.69
C GLY A 53 2.10 6.51 6.44
N GLY A 54 3.33 6.03 6.30
CA GLY A 54 3.81 4.81 6.95
C GLY A 54 3.64 3.57 6.09
N ILE A 55 3.91 2.42 6.66
CA ILE A 55 3.80 1.13 6.00
C ILE A 55 2.35 0.90 5.56
N ARG A 56 2.14 0.65 4.26
CA ARG A 56 0.83 0.38 3.71
C ARG A 56 0.34 -1.01 4.12
N GLN A 57 -0.93 -1.09 4.53
CA GLN A 57 -1.58 -2.36 4.85
C GLN A 57 -2.52 -2.74 3.70
N LEU A 58 -2.32 -3.91 3.09
CA LEU A 58 -3.19 -4.47 2.07
C LEU A 58 -3.66 -5.86 2.50
N THR A 59 -4.91 -6.18 2.17
CA THR A 59 -5.52 -7.46 2.53
C THR A 59 -6.17 -8.10 1.31
N TYR A 60 -5.88 -9.36 1.11
CA TYR A 60 -6.42 -10.17 0.02
C TYR A 60 -6.93 -11.50 0.55
N ASN A 61 -7.85 -12.11 -0.17
CA ASN A 61 -8.18 -13.53 0.01
C ASN A 61 -7.41 -14.35 -1.02
N LYS A 62 -7.06 -15.56 -0.66
CA LYS A 62 -6.40 -16.50 -1.58
C LYS A 62 -7.21 -16.64 -2.86
N GLY A 63 -6.54 -16.55 -3.99
CA GLY A 63 -7.14 -16.59 -5.33
C GLY A 63 -7.45 -15.23 -5.93
N GLU A 64 -7.47 -14.17 -5.13
CA GLU A 64 -7.66 -12.82 -5.64
C GLU A 64 -6.42 -12.30 -6.38
N GLN A 65 -6.62 -11.30 -7.21
CA GLN A 65 -5.51 -10.63 -7.91
C GLN A 65 -4.92 -9.54 -7.03
N ILE A 66 -3.63 -9.63 -6.80
CA ILE A 66 -2.84 -8.62 -6.10
C ILE A 66 -2.34 -7.63 -7.15
N LEU A 67 -2.69 -6.36 -6.96
CA LEU A 67 -2.37 -5.30 -7.92
C LEU A 67 -1.98 -4.03 -7.16
N PHE A 68 -0.72 -3.69 -7.19
CA PHE A 68 -0.26 -2.44 -6.58
C PHE A 68 0.88 -1.80 -7.37
N LYS A 69 0.94 -0.50 -7.29
CA LYS A 69 1.97 0.33 -7.92
C LYS A 69 2.79 1.02 -6.84
N VAL A 70 4.09 1.06 -7.03
CA VAL A 70 5.01 1.82 -6.18
C VAL A 70 5.53 3.00 -6.99
N GLU A 71 5.26 4.20 -6.52
CA GLU A 71 5.81 5.46 -7.06
C GLU A 71 6.92 5.92 -6.12
N SER A 72 8.13 6.11 -6.64
CA SER A 72 9.28 6.43 -5.80
C SER A 72 10.08 7.60 -6.32
N ASP A 73 10.49 8.48 -5.42
CA ASP A 73 11.42 9.57 -5.71
C ASP A 73 12.89 9.11 -5.72
N VAL A 74 13.16 7.90 -5.25
CA VAL A 74 14.51 7.31 -5.25
C VAL A 74 14.54 6.03 -6.07
N ALA A 75 15.69 5.76 -6.69
CA ALA A 75 15.92 4.51 -7.37
C ALA A 75 16.21 3.41 -6.34
N ASP A 76 15.53 2.27 -6.47
CA ASP A 76 15.78 1.09 -5.65
C ASP A 76 15.14 -0.14 -6.31
N GLU A 77 15.36 -1.29 -5.73
CA GLU A 77 14.67 -2.52 -6.09
C GLU A 77 13.55 -2.74 -5.08
N VAL A 78 12.33 -2.92 -5.58
CA VAL A 78 11.18 -3.30 -4.75
C VAL A 78 11.10 -4.81 -4.70
N HIS A 79 11.25 -5.36 -3.51
CA HIS A 79 11.23 -6.80 -3.27
C HIS A 79 9.97 -7.20 -2.50
N MET A 80 9.12 -8.01 -3.13
CA MET A 80 7.96 -8.64 -2.49
C MET A 80 8.40 -9.98 -1.90
N HIS A 81 8.64 -10.00 -0.60
CA HIS A 81 9.06 -11.20 0.11
C HIS A 81 7.96 -12.26 0.13
N GLY A 82 8.38 -13.51 0.14
CA GLY A 82 7.47 -14.65 0.16
C GLY A 82 7.01 -15.09 -1.23
N TYR A 83 6.63 -14.15 -2.06
CA TYR A 83 6.33 -14.37 -3.48
C TYR A 83 7.58 -14.27 -4.36
N ASP A 84 8.64 -13.72 -3.81
CA ASP A 84 9.95 -13.64 -4.44
C ASP A 84 9.96 -12.88 -5.77
N ILE A 85 9.21 -11.78 -5.80
CA ILE A 85 9.12 -10.90 -6.97
C ILE A 85 9.93 -9.64 -6.69
N MET A 86 10.88 -9.36 -7.57
CA MET A 86 11.74 -8.18 -7.49
C MET A 86 11.59 -7.36 -8.75
N LYS A 87 11.41 -6.05 -8.58
CA LYS A 87 11.31 -5.09 -9.69
C LYS A 87 12.05 -3.81 -9.38
N ASP A 88 12.83 -3.34 -10.32
CA ASP A 88 13.53 -2.08 -10.19
C ASP A 88 12.59 -0.91 -10.39
N VAL A 89 12.69 0.09 -9.54
CA VAL A 89 12.04 1.39 -9.71
C VAL A 89 13.11 2.45 -9.90
N LYS A 90 12.90 3.35 -10.85
CA LYS A 90 13.79 4.49 -11.10
C LYS A 90 13.37 5.68 -10.25
N ALA A 91 14.32 6.57 -9.95
CA ALA A 91 14.02 7.83 -9.28
C ALA A 91 13.00 8.63 -10.10
N GLY A 92 11.89 9.01 -9.47
CA GLY A 92 10.77 9.68 -10.12
C GLY A 92 9.89 8.78 -10.97
N GLY A 93 10.11 7.47 -10.93
CA GLY A 93 9.35 6.48 -11.70
C GLY A 93 8.37 5.69 -10.85
N SER A 94 7.80 4.69 -11.49
CA SER A 94 6.89 3.76 -10.86
C SER A 94 7.08 2.34 -11.39
N VAL A 95 6.66 1.37 -10.60
CA VAL A 95 6.64 -0.04 -10.98
C VAL A 95 5.34 -0.67 -10.47
N THR A 96 4.76 -1.55 -11.26
CA THR A 96 3.49 -2.21 -10.93
C THR A 96 3.72 -3.70 -10.68
N PHE A 97 3.13 -4.17 -9.59
CA PHE A 97 3.07 -5.59 -9.24
C PHE A 97 1.65 -6.09 -9.54
N ASP A 98 1.58 -7.18 -10.28
CA ASP A 98 0.32 -7.77 -10.73
C ASP A 98 0.48 -9.30 -10.73
N PHE A 99 -0.03 -9.97 -9.71
CA PHE A 99 0.13 -11.40 -9.53
C PHE A 99 -0.99 -11.98 -8.68
N PRO A 100 -1.32 -13.28 -8.85
CA PRO A 100 -2.37 -13.91 -8.06
C PRO A 100 -1.93 -14.20 -6.62
N ALA A 101 -2.86 -14.09 -5.68
CA ALA A 101 -2.65 -14.42 -4.28
C ALA A 101 -2.70 -15.95 -4.09
N THR A 102 -1.61 -16.61 -4.38
CA THR A 102 -1.52 -18.08 -4.33
C THR A 102 -1.06 -18.64 -2.99
N ILE A 103 -0.43 -17.82 -2.16
CA ILE A 103 0.14 -18.23 -0.88
C ILE A 103 -0.52 -17.41 0.21
N GLU A 104 -1.15 -18.07 1.16
CA GLU A 104 -1.72 -17.44 2.36
C GLU A 104 -0.63 -17.09 3.37
N GLY A 105 -0.84 -16.04 4.14
CA GLY A 105 0.10 -15.59 5.14
C GLY A 105 0.22 -14.06 5.19
N VAL A 106 1.23 -13.60 5.92
CA VAL A 106 1.57 -12.18 6.01
C VAL A 106 2.93 -11.96 5.37
N PHE A 107 2.98 -11.05 4.42
CA PHE A 107 4.15 -10.79 3.59
C PHE A 107 4.51 -9.31 3.65
N GLU A 108 5.75 -9.00 3.35
CA GLU A 108 6.21 -7.61 3.31
C GLU A 108 6.87 -7.30 1.96
N ALA A 109 6.75 -6.05 1.54
CA ALA A 109 7.57 -5.52 0.46
C ALA A 109 8.46 -4.43 1.01
N GLU A 110 9.68 -4.38 0.49
CA GLU A 110 10.68 -3.40 0.91
C GLU A 110 11.45 -2.83 -0.26
N LEU A 111 12.01 -1.65 -0.03
CA LEU A 111 13.10 -1.12 -0.85
C LEU A 111 14.38 -1.87 -0.43
N GLU A 112 14.80 -2.81 -1.26
CA GLU A 112 15.83 -3.79 -0.91
C GLU A 112 17.18 -3.15 -0.56
N GLY A 113 17.62 -2.19 -1.36
CA GLY A 113 18.89 -1.53 -1.14
C GLY A 113 18.96 -0.70 0.15
N ARG A 114 17.82 -0.25 0.64
CA ARG A 114 17.70 0.56 1.86
C ARG A 114 17.13 -0.23 3.04
N LYS A 115 16.64 -1.43 2.80
CA LYS A 115 15.95 -2.26 3.80
C LYS A 115 14.79 -1.52 4.46
N GLU A 116 14.08 -0.71 3.66
CA GLU A 116 12.92 0.06 4.10
C GLU A 116 11.64 -0.66 3.74
N GLN A 117 10.90 -1.11 4.74
CA GLN A 117 9.59 -1.73 4.52
C GLN A 117 8.57 -0.69 4.08
N ILE A 118 7.83 -0.97 3.01
CA ILE A 118 6.81 -0.08 2.46
C ILE A 118 5.41 -0.68 2.48
N LEU A 119 5.29 -1.99 2.59
CA LEU A 119 4.03 -2.71 2.51
C LEU A 119 4.03 -3.89 3.48
N GLU A 120 2.90 -4.09 4.14
CA GLU A 120 2.54 -5.35 4.79
C GLU A 120 1.28 -5.87 4.12
N MET A 121 1.35 -7.08 3.61
CA MET A 121 0.27 -7.70 2.85
C MET A 121 -0.20 -8.97 3.54
N THR A 122 -1.50 -9.04 3.82
CA THR A 122 -2.13 -10.23 4.38
C THR A 122 -2.91 -10.95 3.28
N VAL A 123 -2.70 -12.24 3.14
CA VAL A 123 -3.49 -13.12 2.28
C VAL A 123 -4.21 -14.12 3.18
N ASN A 124 -5.52 -13.99 3.25
CA ASN A 124 -6.38 -14.89 4.01
C ASN A 124 -6.59 -16.21 3.26
N PRO A 125 -6.85 -17.32 3.99
CA PRO A 125 -7.18 -18.60 3.39
C PRO A 125 -8.35 -18.57 2.42
#